data_175b0fed461b18de311664b6a380043f
#
_entry.id   175b0fed461b18de311664b6a380043f
#
_cell.length_a   1.000
_cell.length_b   1.000
_cell.length_c   1.000
_cell.angle_alpha   90.00
_cell.angle_beta   90.00
_cell.angle_gamma   90.00
#
_symmetry.space_group_name_H-M   'P 1'
#
loop_
_entity.id
_entity.type
_entity.pdbx_description
1 polymer ?
#
loop_
_entity_poly.entity_id
_entity_poly.type
_entity_poly.pdbx_seq_one_letter_code
_entity_poly.pdbx_strand_id
1 'polypeptide(L)'
;MFDPDFRPSPRFAVFLLWIGLTACGGGGASGASTTACSPVQVSHPISGPLSIVTTSCPTGTQGASYTGCKLAASGGTPPYLFSVNSTPNYPSLPEGLSLNACTGEITAGTIGGQGYYQPQFIVTDATGAQATEPISFSIAGNNAFLKSVFPSTSIFHHRVDALPVDTSPAAPIPSVYTSEHIRVFFGNESGAPFPNGIPAIAVPANQANVPVSTTQFQSYFTSAPIPLYAPVEGTANSSGDRHVLVYRQATSTQPPSLYEMWEGIYNPTSGSWVDGSNALWADVTSNALTPQDNGTADAAGLPIGPLLVTADEVIGTGTPSAPNGIVQHPIRFTLNNMLNYWVWPATSTAGVGSCVDSNGKSIAVRQLLSQSNPPANCSTSGPAGEIYRLKSSIPDPSCAASSPQAAIIITAMRDYGIILADNGLSGGLIGTPDSRWNDADLACLNKLVLADFEPVNVSSLMVSVDSGQTK
;
A
#
# COMPACT_ATOMS: atom_id res chain seq x y z
N MET A 1 -4.59 -14.70 21.60
CA MET A 1 -4.02 -16.01 21.97
C MET A 1 -3.03 -16.32 20.87
N PHE A 2 -1.74 -16.17 21.13
CA PHE A 2 -0.69 -16.33 20.12
C PHE A 2 -0.55 -17.82 19.77
N ASP A 3 -0.57 -18.14 18.47
CA ASP A 3 -0.29 -19.47 17.94
C ASP A 3 1.24 -19.69 17.96
N PRO A 4 1.78 -20.72 18.63
CA PRO A 4 3.22 -20.95 18.74
C PRO A 4 3.87 -21.60 17.52
N ASP A 5 3.16 -21.87 16.41
CA ASP A 5 3.69 -22.62 15.27
C ASP A 5 4.04 -21.78 14.01
N PHE A 6 4.11 -20.46 14.14
CA PHE A 6 4.63 -19.63 13.06
C PHE A 6 6.13 -19.84 12.90
N ARG A 7 6.55 -20.70 11.99
CA ARG A 7 7.96 -20.87 11.59
C ARG A 7 8.29 -19.85 10.50
N PRO A 8 9.19 -18.88 10.77
CA PRO A 8 9.73 -18.04 9.70
C PRO A 8 10.61 -18.87 8.78
N SER A 9 10.52 -18.59 7.49
CA SER A 9 11.43 -19.12 6.46
C SER A 9 12.90 -18.87 6.83
N PRO A 10 13.84 -19.73 6.41
CA PRO A 10 15.23 -19.64 6.85
C PRO A 10 15.89 -18.36 6.37
N ARG A 11 16.18 -17.47 7.30
CA ARG A 11 17.05 -16.32 7.07
C ARG A 11 18.45 -16.83 6.82
N PHE A 12 19.01 -16.56 5.64
CA PHE A 12 20.43 -16.69 5.42
C PHE A 12 21.18 -15.70 6.32
N ALA A 13 21.90 -16.23 7.30
CA ALA A 13 22.80 -15.47 8.12
C ALA A 13 23.98 -15.02 7.27
N VAL A 14 24.09 -13.73 7.00
CA VAL A 14 25.30 -13.13 6.46
C VAL A 14 26.34 -13.06 7.58
N PHE A 15 27.35 -13.93 7.51
CA PHE A 15 28.53 -13.84 8.36
C PHE A 15 29.35 -12.61 7.95
N LEU A 16 29.34 -11.57 8.78
CA LEU A 16 30.32 -10.48 8.68
C LEU A 16 31.67 -10.98 9.17
N LEU A 17 32.55 -11.21 8.20
CA LEU A 17 33.97 -11.50 8.47
C LEU A 17 34.67 -10.15 8.76
N TRP A 18 35.08 -9.95 10.00
CA TRP A 18 35.95 -8.85 10.37
C TRP A 18 37.39 -9.14 9.88
N ILE A 19 37.84 -8.45 8.84
CA ILE A 19 39.25 -8.38 8.49
C ILE A 19 39.76 -7.01 8.94
N GLY A 20 40.52 -7.00 9.98
CA GLY A 20 41.30 -5.83 10.39
C GLY A 20 42.43 -5.57 9.40
N LEU A 21 42.46 -4.39 8.80
CA LEU A 21 43.64 -3.86 8.12
C LEU A 21 43.92 -2.46 8.68
N THR A 22 45.01 -2.38 9.38
CA THR A 22 45.70 -1.11 9.71
C THR A 22 46.48 -0.66 8.48
N ALA A 23 46.21 0.55 7.95
CA ALA A 23 47.20 1.31 7.19
C ALA A 23 46.84 2.81 7.14
N CYS A 24 47.77 3.63 7.44
CA CYS A 24 47.81 5.09 7.30
C CYS A 24 47.62 5.58 5.86
N GLY A 25 46.95 6.72 5.70
CA GLY A 25 47.08 7.52 4.47
C GLY A 25 45.86 8.44 4.25
N GLY A 26 46.08 9.75 4.42
CA GLY A 26 45.08 10.82 4.44
C GLY A 26 44.22 10.95 3.20
N GLY A 27 42.98 11.42 3.43
CA GLY A 27 42.00 11.82 2.40
C GLY A 27 40.67 12.09 3.05
N GLY A 28 40.29 13.35 3.16
CA GLY A 28 39.17 13.91 3.90
C GLY A 28 37.88 13.13 3.91
N ALA A 29 37.52 12.59 5.03
CA ALA A 29 36.14 12.23 5.35
C ALA A 29 35.38 13.56 5.58
N SER A 30 34.42 13.85 4.73
CA SER A 30 33.39 14.84 5.00
C SER A 30 32.55 14.31 6.16
N GLY A 31 32.97 14.63 7.39
CA GLY A 31 32.19 14.40 8.58
C GLY A 31 30.84 15.11 8.43
N ALA A 32 29.75 14.40 8.74
CA ALA A 32 28.49 15.05 8.98
C ALA A 32 28.74 16.17 10.00
N SER A 33 28.64 17.41 9.53
CA SER A 33 28.77 18.59 10.36
C SER A 33 27.64 18.56 11.38
N THR A 34 27.97 18.19 12.62
CA THR A 34 27.13 18.54 13.76
C THR A 34 27.20 20.06 13.88
N THR A 35 26.38 20.76 13.07
CA THR A 35 26.23 22.20 13.17
C THR A 35 25.62 22.44 14.53
N ALA A 36 26.44 22.88 15.47
CA ALA A 36 25.97 23.25 16.80
C ALA A 36 24.88 24.30 16.61
N CYS A 37 23.68 24.00 17.11
CA CYS A 37 22.59 24.95 17.04
C CYS A 37 23.00 26.22 17.73
N SER A 38 22.99 27.34 17.01
CA SER A 38 23.20 28.64 17.65
C SER A 38 22.08 28.82 18.68
N PRO A 39 22.41 29.15 19.95
CA PRO A 39 21.40 29.26 20.99
C PRO A 39 20.40 30.35 20.61
N VAL A 40 19.16 29.99 20.44
CA VAL A 40 18.06 30.96 20.45
C VAL A 40 18.06 31.53 21.86
N GLN A 41 18.37 32.82 22.01
CA GLN A 41 18.35 33.52 23.29
C GLN A 41 16.90 33.54 23.80
N VAL A 42 16.58 32.59 24.67
CA VAL A 42 15.32 32.63 25.43
C VAL A 42 15.61 33.49 26.65
N SER A 43 14.99 34.63 26.75
CA SER A 43 15.25 35.66 27.75
C SER A 43 14.84 35.31 29.18
N HIS A 44 14.28 34.13 29.43
CA HIS A 44 13.93 33.66 30.78
C HIS A 44 14.05 32.13 30.85
N PRO A 45 14.70 31.56 31.88
CA PRO A 45 14.61 30.14 32.16
C PRO A 45 13.16 29.81 32.55
N ILE A 46 12.48 29.01 31.72
CA ILE A 46 11.16 28.51 32.06
C ILE A 46 11.37 27.40 33.08
N SER A 47 11.05 27.68 34.37
CA SER A 47 11.12 26.69 35.42
C SER A 47 10.10 25.59 35.22
N GLY A 48 10.53 24.32 35.13
CA GLY A 48 9.66 23.17 34.99
C GLY A 48 10.34 22.01 34.29
N PRO A 49 9.72 20.83 34.25
CA PRO A 49 10.27 19.70 33.53
C PRO A 49 10.25 20.00 32.01
N LEU A 50 11.27 19.50 31.29
CA LEU A 50 11.35 19.59 29.85
C LEU A 50 10.12 18.89 29.19
N SER A 51 9.48 19.55 28.25
CA SER A 51 8.36 18.99 27.50
C SER A 51 8.25 19.61 26.10
N ILE A 52 7.68 18.88 25.14
CA ILE A 52 7.19 19.42 23.88
C ILE A 52 5.73 19.87 24.14
N VAL A 53 5.39 21.09 23.74
CA VAL A 53 4.06 21.67 23.98
C VAL A 53 3.19 21.70 22.72
N THR A 54 3.75 21.40 21.56
CA THR A 54 3.00 21.20 20.30
C THR A 54 2.34 19.83 20.35
N THR A 55 1.02 19.75 20.07
CA THR A 55 0.23 18.51 20.12
C THR A 55 -0.24 18.04 18.75
N SER A 56 -0.32 18.93 17.76
CA SER A 56 -0.70 18.61 16.38
C SER A 56 -0.10 19.58 15.39
N CYS A 57 0.02 19.15 14.15
CA CYS A 57 0.40 19.97 13.00
C CYS A 57 -0.79 20.23 12.07
N PRO A 58 -0.75 21.29 11.23
CA PRO A 58 -1.79 21.55 10.23
C PRO A 58 -2.02 20.36 9.30
N THR A 59 -3.25 20.22 8.80
CA THR A 59 -3.59 19.23 7.79
C THR A 59 -2.89 19.56 6.46
N GLY A 60 -2.51 18.51 5.72
CA GLY A 60 -1.88 18.60 4.39
C GLY A 60 -2.69 17.88 3.33
N THR A 61 -2.25 18.03 2.08
CA THR A 61 -2.78 17.29 0.92
C THR A 61 -1.62 16.72 0.12
N GLN A 62 -1.70 15.46 -0.25
CA GLN A 62 -0.72 14.78 -1.08
C GLN A 62 -0.48 15.56 -2.39
N GLY A 63 0.79 15.66 -2.79
CA GLY A 63 1.20 16.38 -4.00
C GLY A 63 1.23 17.91 -3.87
N ALA A 64 0.79 18.47 -2.73
CA ALA A 64 0.83 19.90 -2.45
C ALA A 64 2.04 20.26 -1.56
N SER A 65 2.40 21.56 -1.58
CA SER A 65 3.34 22.11 -0.61
C SER A 65 2.70 22.16 0.77
N TYR A 66 3.48 21.83 1.80
CA TYR A 66 3.03 21.89 3.18
C TYR A 66 3.13 23.32 3.74
N THR A 67 2.12 23.76 4.46
CA THR A 67 2.10 25.12 5.06
C THR A 67 3.09 25.33 6.19
N GLY A 68 3.71 24.23 6.67
CA GLY A 68 4.67 24.23 7.76
C GLY A 68 4.06 23.92 9.13
N CYS A 69 4.89 23.46 10.02
CA CYS A 69 4.60 23.25 11.44
C CYS A 69 5.86 23.62 12.23
N LYS A 70 5.69 24.10 13.46
CA LYS A 70 6.82 24.40 14.33
C LYS A 70 6.64 23.73 15.68
N LEU A 71 7.60 22.91 16.06
CA LEU A 71 7.66 22.32 17.38
C LEU A 71 8.08 23.38 18.40
N ALA A 72 7.40 23.43 19.51
CA ALA A 72 7.73 24.27 20.65
C ALA A 72 8.03 23.40 21.87
N ALA A 73 9.05 23.76 22.62
CA ALA A 73 9.40 23.13 23.89
C ALA A 73 9.32 24.12 25.03
N SER A 74 9.09 23.60 26.25
CA SER A 74 9.12 24.37 27.47
C SER A 74 9.85 23.60 28.60
N GLY A 75 10.32 24.32 29.64
CA GLY A 75 11.08 23.70 30.71
C GLY A 75 12.51 23.31 30.29
N GLY A 76 13.28 22.69 31.20
CA GLY A 76 14.67 22.32 30.96
C GLY A 76 15.61 23.50 30.73
N THR A 77 16.74 23.25 30.11
CA THR A 77 17.81 24.26 29.88
C THR A 77 18.06 24.45 28.38
N PRO A 78 17.67 25.59 27.75
CA PRO A 78 17.99 25.87 26.35
C PRO A 78 19.48 25.92 26.07
N PRO A 79 19.95 25.71 24.81
CA PRO A 79 19.17 25.48 23.60
C PRO A 79 18.57 24.07 23.50
N TYR A 80 17.48 23.96 22.76
CA TYR A 80 16.82 22.68 22.49
C TYR A 80 17.25 22.10 21.14
N LEU A 81 17.35 20.79 21.09
CA LEU A 81 17.57 20.02 19.86
C LEU A 81 16.37 19.09 19.65
N PHE A 82 15.73 19.17 18.49
CA PHE A 82 14.60 18.32 18.12
C PHE A 82 15.02 17.19 17.19
N SER A 83 14.45 16.01 17.38
CA SER A 83 14.60 14.87 16.48
C SER A 83 13.33 14.05 16.38
N VAL A 84 13.23 13.21 15.35
CA VAL A 84 12.16 12.20 15.21
C VAL A 84 12.70 10.88 15.72
N ASN A 85 11.89 10.13 16.47
CA ASN A 85 12.25 8.77 16.87
C ASN A 85 12.27 7.89 15.63
N SER A 86 13.43 7.37 15.26
CA SER A 86 13.66 6.57 14.06
C SER A 86 13.58 5.06 14.30
N THR A 87 13.05 4.62 15.45
CA THR A 87 12.89 3.18 15.70
C THR A 87 11.75 2.62 14.83
N PRO A 88 11.79 1.33 14.42
CA PRO A 88 10.76 0.73 13.55
C PRO A 88 9.32 0.78 14.09
N ASN A 89 9.15 1.02 15.39
CA ASN A 89 7.84 1.09 16.05
C ASN A 89 7.14 2.43 15.92
N TYR A 90 7.79 3.44 15.36
CA TYR A 90 7.21 4.77 15.17
C TYR A 90 7.29 5.18 13.70
N PRO A 91 6.23 5.80 13.16
CA PRO A 91 6.26 6.30 11.80
C PRO A 91 7.31 7.42 11.68
N SER A 92 7.92 7.51 10.52
CA SER A 92 8.66 8.70 10.10
C SER A 92 7.69 9.89 9.93
N LEU A 93 8.24 11.07 9.66
CA LEU A 93 7.46 12.16 9.09
C LEU A 93 6.80 11.70 7.78
N PRO A 94 5.63 12.27 7.41
CA PRO A 94 5.11 12.10 6.06
C PRO A 94 6.19 12.39 5.02
N GLU A 95 6.29 11.55 4.01
CA GLU A 95 7.32 11.65 2.97
C GLU A 95 7.29 13.05 2.30
N GLY A 96 8.46 13.61 2.08
CA GLY A 96 8.66 14.97 1.57
C GLY A 96 8.77 16.05 2.63
N LEU A 97 8.47 15.75 3.90
CA LEU A 97 8.68 16.70 5.00
C LEU A 97 10.02 16.45 5.70
N SER A 98 10.59 17.52 6.24
CA SER A 98 11.84 17.47 6.99
C SER A 98 11.79 18.35 8.23
N LEU A 99 12.44 17.90 9.31
CA LEU A 99 12.55 18.62 10.57
C LEU A 99 13.90 19.34 10.63
N ASN A 100 13.87 20.64 10.90
CA ASN A 100 15.05 21.37 11.31
C ASN A 100 15.31 21.13 12.79
N ALA A 101 16.38 20.42 13.10
CA ALA A 101 16.70 20.01 14.46
C ALA A 101 16.92 21.19 15.42
N CYS A 102 17.37 22.35 14.94
CA CYS A 102 17.68 23.51 15.78
C CYS A 102 16.48 24.43 16.03
N THR A 103 15.61 24.57 15.02
CA THR A 103 14.49 25.52 15.11
C THR A 103 13.16 24.84 15.45
N GLY A 104 13.08 23.50 15.33
CA GLY A 104 11.86 22.74 15.45
C GLY A 104 10.90 22.93 14.28
N GLU A 105 11.33 23.63 13.21
CA GLU A 105 10.50 23.84 12.03
C GLU A 105 10.45 22.58 11.17
N ILE A 106 9.22 22.17 10.86
CA ILE A 106 8.95 21.13 9.86
C ILE A 106 8.68 21.88 8.56
N THR A 107 9.64 21.78 7.64
CA THR A 107 9.66 22.59 6.43
C THR A 107 8.84 21.96 5.32
N ALA A 108 8.31 22.85 4.47
CA ALA A 108 7.54 22.49 3.30
C ALA A 108 8.40 21.82 2.23
N GLY A 109 8.04 20.62 1.89
CA GLY A 109 8.35 19.96 0.64
C GLY A 109 7.03 19.65 -0.07
N THR A 110 7.10 18.90 -1.16
CA THR A 110 5.92 18.26 -1.71
C THR A 110 5.58 17.07 -0.83
N ILE A 111 4.36 17.01 -0.30
CA ILE A 111 3.91 15.91 0.53
C ILE A 111 3.71 14.67 -0.34
N GLY A 112 4.40 13.59 -0.05
CA GLY A 112 4.24 12.31 -0.74
C GLY A 112 3.25 11.38 -0.04
N GLY A 113 3.41 11.22 1.26
CA GLY A 113 2.57 10.35 2.08
C GLY A 113 1.16 10.89 2.31
N GLN A 114 0.20 9.99 2.42
CA GLN A 114 -1.22 10.26 2.72
C GLN A 114 -1.66 9.40 3.90
N GLY A 115 -2.69 9.82 4.63
CA GLY A 115 -3.20 9.12 5.79
C GLY A 115 -2.99 9.88 7.11
N TYR A 116 -3.11 9.18 8.22
CA TYR A 116 -2.92 9.72 9.55
C TYR A 116 -1.60 9.19 10.12
N TYR A 117 -0.70 10.11 10.51
CA TYR A 117 0.62 9.82 11.05
C TYR A 117 0.71 10.31 12.48
N GLN A 118 1.41 9.56 13.35
CA GLN A 118 1.76 9.96 14.71
C GLN A 118 3.25 9.72 14.98
N PRO A 119 4.18 10.42 14.29
CA PRO A 119 5.58 10.32 14.62
C PRO A 119 5.82 10.79 16.05
N GLN A 120 6.69 10.08 16.76
CA GLN A 120 7.17 10.51 18.08
C GLN A 120 8.35 11.45 17.92
N PHE A 121 8.25 12.66 18.47
CA PHE A 121 9.33 13.61 18.51
C PHE A 121 10.06 13.55 19.85
N ILE A 122 11.33 13.87 19.81
CA ILE A 122 12.23 13.95 20.96
C ILE A 122 12.76 15.37 21.02
N VAL A 123 12.67 16.02 22.16
CA VAL A 123 13.43 17.25 22.46
C VAL A 123 14.53 16.92 23.46
N THR A 124 15.74 17.39 23.19
CA THR A 124 16.89 17.28 24.07
C THR A 124 17.33 18.68 24.45
N ASP A 125 17.51 18.94 25.75
CA ASP A 125 18.01 20.22 26.28
C ASP A 125 19.55 20.28 26.35
N ALA A 126 20.09 21.44 26.73
CA ALA A 126 21.54 21.65 26.82
C ALA A 126 22.24 20.78 27.88
N THR A 127 21.51 20.20 28.82
CA THR A 127 22.04 19.28 29.83
C THR A 127 21.99 17.81 29.37
N GLY A 128 21.36 17.51 28.22
CA GLY A 128 21.13 16.19 27.73
C GLY A 128 19.83 15.54 28.24
N ALA A 129 19.01 16.26 29.01
CA ALA A 129 17.68 15.78 29.39
C ALA A 129 16.78 15.69 28.18
N GLN A 130 15.91 14.67 28.13
CA GLN A 130 15.03 14.41 27.01
C GLN A 130 13.57 14.35 27.44
N ALA A 131 12.67 14.80 26.52
CA ALA A 131 11.25 14.58 26.60
C ALA A 131 10.73 14.16 25.22
N THR A 132 9.64 13.40 25.20
CA THR A 132 9.05 12.86 23.99
C THR A 132 7.57 13.17 23.90
N GLU A 133 7.07 13.43 22.69
CA GLU A 133 5.65 13.68 22.44
C GLU A 133 5.26 13.12 21.05
N PRO A 134 4.16 12.33 20.93
CA PRO A 134 3.60 11.97 19.64
C PRO A 134 2.80 13.15 19.07
N ILE A 135 3.08 13.54 17.83
CA ILE A 135 2.41 14.67 17.17
C ILE A 135 1.70 14.19 15.92
N SER A 136 0.42 14.53 15.82
CA SER A 136 -0.44 14.06 14.73
C SER A 136 -0.30 14.90 13.47
N PHE A 137 -0.28 14.21 12.31
CA PHE A 137 -0.39 14.76 10.97
C PHE A 137 -1.54 14.09 10.24
N SER A 138 -2.45 14.88 9.68
CA SER A 138 -3.54 14.42 8.82
C SER A 138 -3.25 14.84 7.39
N ILE A 139 -3.04 13.89 6.48
CA ILE A 139 -2.75 14.15 5.07
C ILE A 139 -3.83 13.52 4.21
N ALA A 140 -4.60 14.37 3.51
CA ALA A 140 -5.57 13.91 2.53
C ALA A 140 -4.86 13.39 1.27
N GLY A 141 -5.35 12.29 0.71
CA GLY A 141 -4.86 11.76 -0.55
C GLY A 141 -5.25 12.62 -1.75
N ASN A 142 -4.64 12.32 -2.89
CA ASN A 142 -4.98 12.88 -4.19
C ASN A 142 -4.81 11.77 -5.24
N ASN A 143 -5.73 10.81 -5.24
CA ASN A 143 -5.63 9.54 -5.97
C ASN A 143 -6.66 9.41 -7.10
N ALA A 144 -7.35 10.50 -7.46
CA ALA A 144 -8.35 10.49 -8.52
C ALA A 144 -7.84 9.98 -9.89
N PHE A 145 -6.51 10.02 -10.11
CA PHE A 145 -5.87 9.49 -11.31
C PHE A 145 -6.00 7.96 -11.43
N LEU A 146 -6.11 7.21 -10.33
CA LEU A 146 -6.17 5.75 -10.36
C LEU A 146 -7.44 5.22 -11.05
N LYS A 147 -8.57 5.92 -10.91
CA LYS A 147 -9.84 5.54 -11.55
C LYS A 147 -9.85 5.68 -13.08
N SER A 148 -8.89 6.39 -13.65
CA SER A 148 -8.76 6.58 -15.10
C SER A 148 -7.72 5.66 -15.74
N VAL A 149 -7.14 4.76 -14.96
CA VAL A 149 -6.18 3.76 -15.45
C VAL A 149 -6.96 2.64 -16.14
N PHE A 150 -6.51 2.26 -17.30
CA PHE A 150 -7.14 1.35 -18.25
C PHE A 150 -8.40 1.89 -18.95
N PRO A 151 -8.69 1.41 -20.18
CA PRO A 151 -9.90 1.74 -20.91
C PRO A 151 -11.18 1.18 -20.25
N SER A 152 -12.31 1.80 -20.52
CA SER A 152 -13.63 1.27 -20.08
C SER A 152 -13.97 -0.13 -20.63
N THR A 153 -13.22 -0.60 -21.62
CA THR A 153 -13.33 -1.97 -22.16
C THR A 153 -12.48 -2.98 -21.38
N SER A 154 -11.78 -2.54 -20.33
CA SER A 154 -11.00 -3.44 -19.47
C SER A 154 -11.90 -4.26 -18.56
N ILE A 155 -11.48 -5.49 -18.26
CA ILE A 155 -12.10 -6.32 -17.21
C ILE A 155 -12.11 -5.61 -15.86
N PHE A 156 -11.14 -4.74 -15.60
CA PHE A 156 -11.06 -3.95 -14.39
C PHE A 156 -12.13 -2.86 -14.28
N HIS A 157 -12.91 -2.60 -15.34
CA HIS A 157 -14.08 -1.70 -15.35
C HIS A 157 -15.37 -2.43 -15.75
N HIS A 158 -15.31 -3.75 -15.93
CA HIS A 158 -16.47 -4.52 -16.36
C HIS A 158 -17.34 -4.92 -15.16
N ARG A 159 -18.64 -4.68 -15.25
CA ARG A 159 -19.60 -5.13 -14.23
C ARG A 159 -19.73 -6.64 -14.25
N VAL A 160 -19.75 -7.24 -13.06
CA VAL A 160 -19.86 -8.70 -12.91
C VAL A 160 -21.19 -9.17 -12.30
N ASP A 161 -22.06 -8.24 -11.92
CA ASP A 161 -23.32 -8.50 -11.23
C ASP A 161 -24.29 -9.42 -12.01
N ALA A 162 -24.27 -9.35 -13.35
CA ALA A 162 -25.11 -10.17 -14.22
C ALA A 162 -24.40 -11.41 -14.81
N LEU A 163 -23.12 -11.63 -14.53
CA LEU A 163 -22.38 -12.77 -15.06
C LEU A 163 -22.74 -14.07 -14.33
N PRO A 164 -22.57 -15.25 -14.95
CA PRO A 164 -22.83 -16.52 -14.31
C PRO A 164 -21.83 -16.78 -13.16
N VAL A 165 -22.27 -17.58 -12.19
CA VAL A 165 -21.37 -18.09 -11.13
C VAL A 165 -20.35 -19.04 -11.77
N ASP A 166 -19.10 -18.95 -11.34
CA ASP A 166 -18.09 -19.95 -11.70
C ASP A 166 -18.31 -21.22 -10.88
N THR A 167 -18.58 -22.33 -11.58
CA THR A 167 -18.81 -23.65 -10.97
C THR A 167 -17.62 -24.56 -11.05
N SER A 168 -16.45 -24.05 -11.47
CA SER A 168 -15.21 -24.83 -11.47
C SER A 168 -14.80 -25.21 -10.03
N PRO A 169 -14.21 -26.40 -9.81
CA PRO A 169 -13.90 -26.89 -8.45
C PRO A 169 -12.94 -26.00 -7.66
N ALA A 170 -12.13 -25.21 -8.35
CA ALA A 170 -11.14 -24.33 -7.72
C ALA A 170 -11.68 -22.91 -7.42
N ALA A 171 -12.79 -22.50 -8.06
CA ALA A 171 -13.30 -21.14 -7.96
C ALA A 171 -13.91 -20.76 -6.60
N PRO A 172 -14.68 -21.64 -5.89
CA PRO A 172 -15.27 -21.25 -4.62
C PRO A 172 -14.23 -20.83 -3.59
N ILE A 173 -14.55 -19.84 -2.76
CA ILE A 173 -13.75 -19.52 -1.58
C ILE A 173 -13.62 -20.80 -0.73
N PRO A 174 -12.40 -21.20 -0.35
CA PRO A 174 -12.18 -22.42 0.42
C PRO A 174 -12.96 -22.42 1.74
N SER A 175 -13.54 -23.57 2.10
CA SER A 175 -14.42 -23.69 3.27
C SER A 175 -13.78 -23.26 4.58
N VAL A 176 -12.45 -23.33 4.67
CA VAL A 176 -11.67 -22.90 5.84
C VAL A 176 -11.70 -21.38 6.05
N TYR A 177 -12.05 -20.60 5.02
CA TYR A 177 -12.09 -19.12 5.08
C TYR A 177 -13.52 -18.56 5.04
N THR A 178 -14.54 -19.38 4.83
CA THR A 178 -15.92 -18.89 4.63
C THR A 178 -16.48 -18.11 5.82
N SER A 179 -16.03 -18.38 7.04
CA SER A 179 -16.41 -17.64 8.25
C SER A 179 -15.56 -16.40 8.53
N GLU A 180 -14.51 -16.17 7.76
CA GLU A 180 -13.67 -14.97 7.92
C GLU A 180 -14.43 -13.74 7.51
N HIS A 181 -14.32 -12.70 8.33
CA HIS A 181 -14.95 -11.41 8.08
C HIS A 181 -14.18 -10.60 7.06
N ILE A 182 -14.89 -9.77 6.31
CA ILE A 182 -14.26 -8.70 5.55
C ILE A 182 -13.54 -7.76 6.51
N ARG A 183 -12.28 -7.44 6.22
CA ARG A 183 -11.42 -6.55 7.01
C ARG A 183 -10.85 -5.47 6.11
N VAL A 184 -10.77 -4.27 6.64
CA VAL A 184 -10.30 -3.11 5.89
C VAL A 184 -8.84 -2.85 6.24
N PHE A 185 -7.95 -2.87 5.22
CA PHE A 185 -6.54 -2.50 5.34
C PHE A 185 -6.29 -1.14 4.67
N PHE A 186 -7.10 -0.18 5.02
CA PHE A 186 -6.97 1.25 4.73
C PHE A 186 -7.81 2.01 5.76
N GLY A 187 -7.57 3.31 5.92
CA GLY A 187 -8.24 4.10 6.94
C GLY A 187 -7.27 4.72 7.94
N ASN A 188 -7.82 5.22 9.02
CA ASN A 188 -7.09 5.96 10.04
C ASN A 188 -7.17 5.24 11.40
N GLU A 189 -7.14 3.93 11.44
CA GLU A 189 -7.36 3.16 12.68
C GLU A 189 -6.79 3.87 13.91
N SER A 190 -7.67 4.25 14.85
CA SER A 190 -7.27 4.95 16.06
C SER A 190 -6.33 4.07 16.88
N GLY A 191 -5.08 4.50 17.02
CA GLY A 191 -4.03 3.78 17.74
C GLY A 191 -3.04 3.02 16.84
N ALA A 192 -3.27 2.90 15.53
CA ALA A 192 -2.25 2.44 14.62
C ALA A 192 -1.20 3.56 14.44
N PRO A 193 0.10 3.29 14.66
CA PRO A 193 1.13 4.31 14.48
C PRO A 193 1.39 4.65 13.02
N PHE A 194 0.91 3.83 12.07
CA PHE A 194 1.19 3.93 10.65
C PHE A 194 -0.11 4.07 9.84
N PRO A 195 -0.08 4.82 8.71
CA PRO A 195 -1.17 4.80 7.75
C PRO A 195 -1.38 3.39 7.20
N ASN A 196 -2.62 2.89 7.24
CA ASN A 196 -2.99 1.61 6.65
C ASN A 196 -3.32 1.77 5.16
N GLY A 197 -2.89 0.83 4.35
CA GLY A 197 -3.13 0.77 2.91
C GLY A 197 -1.87 0.99 2.07
N ILE A 198 -2.01 0.79 0.77
CA ILE A 198 -0.92 0.96 -0.19
C ILE A 198 -1.01 2.36 -0.79
N PRO A 199 -0.02 3.24 -0.55
CA PRO A 199 -0.05 4.60 -1.07
C PRO A 199 0.31 4.65 -2.55
N ALA A 200 -0.25 5.63 -3.27
CA ALA A 200 0.09 5.91 -4.65
C ALA A 200 0.31 7.42 -4.86
N ILE A 201 1.13 7.79 -5.82
CA ILE A 201 1.38 9.19 -6.16
C ILE A 201 1.39 9.41 -7.67
N ALA A 202 0.84 10.53 -8.12
CA ALA A 202 0.99 10.99 -9.49
C ALA A 202 2.18 11.95 -9.61
N VAL A 203 2.99 11.77 -10.63
CA VAL A 203 4.11 12.65 -10.96
C VAL A 203 3.92 13.29 -12.33
N PRO A 204 4.45 14.50 -12.57
CA PRO A 204 4.35 15.14 -13.86
C PRO A 204 5.11 14.35 -14.94
N ALA A 205 4.73 14.57 -16.18
CA ALA A 205 5.30 13.89 -17.34
C ALA A 205 6.83 14.06 -17.49
N ASN A 206 7.38 15.13 -16.96
CA ASN A 206 8.81 15.46 -16.98
C ASN A 206 9.55 15.10 -15.68
N GLN A 207 8.94 14.32 -14.80
CA GLN A 207 9.62 13.80 -13.60
C GLN A 207 10.90 13.07 -14.01
N ALA A 208 12.02 13.47 -13.42
CA ALA A 208 13.31 12.84 -13.71
C ALA A 208 13.33 11.38 -13.27
N ASN A 209 13.89 10.53 -14.11
CA ASN A 209 14.13 9.14 -13.74
C ASN A 209 15.29 9.02 -12.76
N VAL A 210 15.18 8.09 -11.83
CA VAL A 210 16.24 7.67 -10.92
C VAL A 210 16.56 6.20 -11.14
N PRO A 211 17.80 5.74 -10.85
CA PRO A 211 18.16 4.34 -10.96
C PRO A 211 17.35 3.47 -9.99
N VAL A 212 17.00 2.26 -10.43
CA VAL A 212 16.33 1.23 -9.62
C VAL A 212 17.10 -0.08 -9.79
N SER A 213 17.35 -0.79 -8.68
CA SER A 213 18.00 -2.09 -8.66
C SER A 213 17.07 -3.14 -8.05
N THR A 214 16.74 -4.19 -8.80
CA THR A 214 15.91 -5.30 -8.35
C THR A 214 16.77 -6.43 -7.80
N THR A 215 16.37 -7.02 -6.65
CA THR A 215 17.22 -7.94 -5.88
C THR A 215 16.72 -9.37 -5.81
N GLN A 216 15.42 -9.64 -6.01
CA GLN A 216 14.86 -10.96 -5.73
C GLN A 216 14.17 -11.61 -6.94
N PHE A 217 13.22 -10.90 -7.57
CA PHE A 217 12.40 -11.45 -8.63
C PHE A 217 12.52 -10.64 -9.94
N GLN A 218 11.43 -10.40 -10.63
CA GLN A 218 11.41 -9.82 -11.95
C GLN A 218 11.59 -8.30 -11.95
N SER A 219 12.34 -7.78 -12.90
CA SER A 219 12.55 -6.37 -13.15
C SER A 219 12.02 -5.96 -14.51
N TYR A 220 11.03 -5.09 -14.55
CA TYR A 220 10.48 -4.49 -15.77
C TYR A 220 11.13 -3.15 -16.09
N PHE A 221 11.82 -2.54 -15.12
CA PHE A 221 12.56 -1.30 -15.30
C PHE A 221 13.77 -1.22 -14.36
N THR A 222 14.83 -0.58 -14.84
CA THR A 222 16.04 -0.29 -14.05
C THR A 222 16.22 1.22 -13.84
N SER A 223 15.27 2.01 -14.30
CA SER A 223 15.22 3.47 -14.14
C SER A 223 13.77 3.91 -14.24
N ALA A 224 13.31 4.72 -13.30
CA ALA A 224 11.90 5.10 -13.19
C ALA A 224 11.72 6.52 -12.64
N PRO A 225 10.61 7.21 -12.97
CA PRO A 225 10.32 8.56 -12.51
C PRO A 225 9.78 8.58 -11.06
N ILE A 226 10.55 8.00 -10.14
CA ILE A 226 10.17 7.84 -8.73
C ILE A 226 10.86 8.92 -7.90
N PRO A 227 10.14 9.95 -7.40
CA PRO A 227 10.77 11.01 -6.61
C PRO A 227 11.17 10.52 -5.22
N LEU A 228 12.04 11.29 -4.54
CA LEU A 228 12.49 11.01 -3.18
C LEU A 228 11.35 10.98 -2.15
N TYR A 229 10.31 11.75 -2.42
CA TYR A 229 9.11 11.84 -1.58
C TYR A 229 8.02 10.85 -2.00
N ALA A 230 8.32 9.87 -2.86
CA ALA A 230 7.36 8.81 -3.16
C ALA A 230 6.99 8.06 -1.87
N PRO A 231 5.70 7.95 -1.54
CA PRO A 231 5.28 7.29 -0.33
C PRO A 231 5.57 5.80 -0.40
N VAL A 232 5.94 5.24 0.75
CA VAL A 232 6.18 3.80 0.95
C VAL A 232 5.08 3.24 1.84
N GLU A 233 4.51 2.11 1.48
CA GLU A 233 3.53 1.42 2.31
C GLU A 233 4.07 1.19 3.73
N GLY A 234 3.26 1.52 4.74
CA GLY A 234 3.64 1.48 6.15
C GLY A 234 4.68 2.53 6.55
N THR A 235 5.09 3.44 5.67
CA THR A 235 6.16 4.44 5.79
C THR A 235 7.58 3.91 5.56
N ALA A 236 8.56 4.81 5.48
CA ALA A 236 9.96 4.47 5.25
C ALA A 236 10.56 3.53 6.31
N ASN A 237 10.00 3.50 7.51
CA ASN A 237 10.46 2.65 8.62
C ASN A 237 9.74 1.30 8.73
N SER A 238 8.79 1.02 7.83
CA SER A 238 8.04 -0.24 7.83
C SER A 238 8.94 -1.45 7.51
N SER A 239 8.58 -2.59 8.09
CA SER A 239 9.15 -3.91 7.77
C SER A 239 8.21 -4.78 6.90
N GLY A 240 7.07 -4.24 6.45
CA GLY A 240 6.09 -4.92 5.59
C GLY A 240 6.49 -4.96 4.13
N ASP A 241 5.52 -5.12 3.25
CA ASP A 241 5.72 -5.29 1.81
C ASP A 241 6.28 -4.06 1.11
N ARG A 242 6.12 -2.87 1.71
CA ARG A 242 6.77 -1.63 1.29
C ARG A 242 6.53 -1.29 -0.18
N HIS A 243 5.28 -1.45 -0.63
CA HIS A 243 4.92 -1.07 -1.99
C HIS A 243 5.13 0.43 -2.25
N VAL A 244 5.58 0.75 -3.46
CA VAL A 244 5.71 2.12 -3.96
C VAL A 244 5.04 2.19 -5.32
N LEU A 245 4.00 3.01 -5.44
CA LEU A 245 3.20 3.14 -6.66
C LEU A 245 3.30 4.55 -7.23
N VAL A 246 3.76 4.66 -8.47
CA VAL A 246 3.96 5.94 -9.14
C VAL A 246 3.28 5.97 -10.51
N TYR A 247 2.30 6.86 -10.67
CA TYR A 247 1.67 7.15 -11.94
C TYR A 247 2.35 8.36 -12.59
N ARG A 248 2.96 8.16 -13.76
CA ARG A 248 3.53 9.24 -14.57
C ARG A 248 2.48 9.74 -15.55
N GLN A 249 2.21 11.03 -15.53
CA GLN A 249 1.30 11.68 -16.47
C GLN A 249 1.79 11.58 -17.92
N ALA A 250 0.84 11.64 -18.88
CA ALA A 250 1.14 11.63 -20.30
C ALA A 250 1.98 12.84 -20.73
N THR A 251 2.78 12.65 -21.79
CA THR A 251 3.35 13.75 -22.59
C THR A 251 2.56 13.86 -23.91
N SER A 252 2.96 14.79 -24.78
CA SER A 252 2.42 14.85 -26.15
C SER A 252 2.80 13.65 -27.03
N THR A 253 3.80 12.87 -26.63
CA THR A 253 4.38 11.76 -27.40
C THR A 253 4.42 10.41 -26.67
N GLN A 254 4.12 10.40 -25.37
CA GLN A 254 4.13 9.19 -24.56
C GLN A 254 2.85 9.08 -23.75
N PRO A 255 2.21 7.90 -23.71
CA PRO A 255 1.04 7.67 -22.88
C PRO A 255 1.39 7.78 -21.38
N PRO A 256 0.39 7.89 -20.52
CA PRO A 256 0.59 7.77 -19.08
C PRO A 256 1.03 6.35 -18.74
N SER A 257 1.82 6.20 -17.70
CA SER A 257 2.37 4.90 -17.28
C SER A 257 2.32 4.73 -15.77
N LEU A 258 2.23 3.47 -15.32
CA LEU A 258 2.21 3.09 -13.92
C LEU A 258 3.45 2.25 -13.60
N TYR A 259 4.17 2.64 -12.56
CA TYR A 259 5.34 1.97 -12.01
C TYR A 259 4.99 1.47 -10.62
N GLU A 260 5.20 0.20 -10.36
CA GLU A 260 4.91 -0.42 -9.07
C GLU A 260 6.13 -1.20 -8.60
N MET A 261 6.48 -1.09 -7.32
CA MET A 261 7.57 -1.81 -6.69
C MET A 261 7.07 -2.53 -5.44
N TRP A 262 7.62 -3.70 -5.17
CA TRP A 262 7.53 -4.45 -3.94
C TRP A 262 8.89 -4.40 -3.21
N GLU A 263 8.88 -4.28 -1.88
CA GLU A 263 10.07 -4.04 -1.03
C GLU A 263 10.88 -2.80 -1.41
N GLY A 264 10.20 -1.71 -1.81
CA GLY A 264 10.86 -0.46 -2.20
C GLY A 264 11.67 0.17 -1.06
N ILE A 265 12.96 0.41 -1.29
CA ILE A 265 13.89 1.05 -0.35
C ILE A 265 14.62 2.18 -1.07
N TYR A 266 14.46 3.39 -0.56
CA TYR A 266 15.20 4.53 -1.06
C TYR A 266 16.58 4.63 -0.41
N ASN A 267 17.63 4.86 -1.23
CA ASN A 267 18.98 5.15 -0.76
C ASN A 267 19.31 6.65 -0.99
N PRO A 268 19.29 7.48 0.07
CA PRO A 268 19.53 8.91 -0.07
C PRO A 268 20.97 9.26 -0.47
N THR A 269 21.92 8.38 -0.22
CA THR A 269 23.35 8.61 -0.56
C THR A 269 23.57 8.49 -2.07
N SER A 270 22.96 7.49 -2.71
CA SER A 270 23.10 7.25 -4.16
C SER A 270 22.00 7.91 -4.97
N GLY A 271 20.92 8.40 -4.36
CA GLY A 271 19.75 8.93 -5.07
C GLY A 271 19.05 7.87 -5.91
N SER A 272 19.00 6.62 -5.42
CA SER A 272 18.44 5.47 -6.14
C SER A 272 17.47 4.70 -5.28
N TRP A 273 16.66 3.85 -5.92
CA TRP A 273 15.81 2.88 -5.26
C TRP A 273 16.35 1.46 -5.40
N VAL A 274 16.04 0.61 -4.42
CA VAL A 274 16.22 -0.84 -4.47
C VAL A 274 14.87 -1.46 -4.23
N ASP A 275 14.52 -2.51 -4.97
CA ASP A 275 13.28 -3.27 -4.78
C ASP A 275 13.50 -4.79 -4.78
N GLY A 276 12.50 -5.55 -4.35
CA GLY A 276 12.47 -7.01 -4.46
C GLY A 276 12.01 -7.44 -5.85
N SER A 277 11.00 -6.77 -6.40
CA SER A 277 10.49 -6.90 -7.76
C SER A 277 9.73 -5.65 -8.17
N ASN A 278 9.53 -5.48 -9.49
CA ASN A 278 8.75 -4.36 -9.99
C ASN A 278 7.87 -4.72 -11.18
N ALA A 279 6.95 -3.82 -11.53
CA ALA A 279 6.07 -3.93 -12.67
C ALA A 279 5.91 -2.58 -13.37
N LEU A 280 5.74 -2.62 -14.69
CA LEU A 280 5.53 -1.45 -15.53
C LEU A 280 4.35 -1.67 -16.48
N TRP A 281 3.31 -0.85 -16.34
CA TRP A 281 2.31 -0.62 -17.37
C TRP A 281 2.71 0.62 -18.15
N ALA A 282 3.40 0.40 -19.27
CA ALA A 282 4.00 1.48 -20.07
C ALA A 282 2.95 2.39 -20.74
N ASP A 283 1.76 1.84 -20.99
CA ASP A 283 0.60 2.53 -21.54
C ASP A 283 -0.67 2.08 -20.81
N VAL A 284 -1.08 2.85 -19.82
CA VAL A 284 -2.30 2.58 -19.06
C VAL A 284 -3.59 3.00 -19.79
N THR A 285 -3.50 3.48 -21.04
CA THR A 285 -4.65 3.65 -21.94
C THR A 285 -4.90 2.43 -22.82
N SER A 286 -4.08 1.39 -22.70
CA SER A 286 -4.24 0.10 -23.36
C SER A 286 -4.76 -0.95 -22.36
N ASN A 287 -5.20 -2.09 -22.90
CA ASN A 287 -5.63 -3.24 -22.09
C ASN A 287 -4.52 -4.29 -21.91
N ALA A 288 -3.25 -3.95 -22.18
CA ALA A 288 -2.16 -4.90 -22.07
C ALA A 288 -1.97 -5.35 -20.60
N LEU A 289 -1.86 -6.66 -20.40
CA LEU A 289 -1.45 -7.26 -19.13
C LEU A 289 0.07 -7.49 -19.12
N THR A 290 0.63 -7.78 -17.97
CA THR A 290 2.03 -8.23 -17.85
C THR A 290 2.21 -9.62 -18.47
N PRO A 291 3.41 -10.01 -18.90
CA PRO A 291 3.66 -11.34 -19.45
C PRO A 291 3.28 -12.46 -18.47
N GLN A 292 2.72 -13.54 -19.02
CA GLN A 292 2.30 -14.70 -18.22
C GLN A 292 3.49 -15.35 -17.52
N ASP A 293 3.28 -15.74 -16.25
CA ASP A 293 4.24 -16.43 -15.38
C ASP A 293 5.57 -15.69 -15.15
N ASN A 294 5.57 -14.37 -15.28
CA ASN A 294 6.80 -13.60 -15.14
C ASN A 294 6.97 -12.92 -13.78
N GLY A 295 5.97 -12.97 -12.92
CA GLY A 295 5.96 -12.24 -11.66
C GLY A 295 5.94 -10.72 -11.83
N THR A 296 5.55 -10.00 -10.83
CA THR A 296 5.50 -8.52 -10.80
C THR A 296 5.70 -8.01 -9.39
N ALA A 297 5.39 -6.75 -9.11
CA ALA A 297 5.27 -6.22 -7.76
C ALA A 297 4.06 -6.79 -6.99
N ASP A 298 3.11 -7.40 -7.70
CA ASP A 298 1.90 -8.02 -7.17
C ASP A 298 1.99 -9.55 -7.22
N ALA A 299 1.51 -10.22 -6.18
CA ALA A 299 1.57 -11.68 -6.09
C ALA A 299 0.77 -12.39 -7.19
N ALA A 300 -0.32 -11.81 -7.68
CA ALA A 300 -1.15 -12.34 -8.77
C ALA A 300 -0.76 -11.81 -10.17
N GLY A 301 0.23 -10.91 -10.25
CA GLY A 301 0.58 -10.23 -11.49
C GLY A 301 -0.46 -9.22 -11.97
N LEU A 302 -1.34 -8.79 -11.07
CA LEU A 302 -2.35 -7.76 -11.31
C LEU A 302 -1.77 -6.35 -11.10
N PRO A 303 -2.36 -5.31 -11.71
CA PRO A 303 -2.01 -3.94 -11.35
C PRO A 303 -2.50 -3.64 -9.93
N ILE A 304 -1.62 -3.14 -9.06
CA ILE A 304 -2.00 -2.85 -7.68
C ILE A 304 -2.86 -1.58 -7.63
N GLY A 305 -2.33 -0.47 -8.13
CA GLY A 305 -2.96 0.85 -7.98
C GLY A 305 -4.42 0.91 -8.43
N PRO A 306 -4.79 0.46 -9.65
CA PRO A 306 -6.16 0.51 -10.17
C PRO A 306 -7.16 -0.37 -9.42
N LEU A 307 -6.72 -1.27 -8.57
CA LEU A 307 -7.57 -2.18 -7.79
C LEU A 307 -7.68 -1.75 -6.31
N LEU A 308 -7.01 -0.66 -5.92
CA LEU A 308 -7.14 -0.07 -4.59
C LEU A 308 -8.37 0.80 -4.52
N VAL A 309 -9.20 0.61 -3.49
CA VAL A 309 -10.26 1.58 -3.22
C VAL A 309 -9.67 2.88 -2.70
N THR A 310 -10.12 4.01 -3.22
CA THR A 310 -9.61 5.33 -2.85
C THR A 310 -10.70 6.20 -2.20
N ALA A 311 -10.29 7.09 -1.29
CA ALA A 311 -11.21 8.06 -0.71
C ALA A 311 -11.76 9.04 -1.77
N ASP A 312 -10.97 9.32 -2.83
CA ASP A 312 -11.42 10.17 -3.94
C ASP A 312 -12.59 9.57 -4.72
N GLU A 313 -12.62 8.24 -4.87
CA GLU A 313 -13.73 7.55 -5.54
C GLU A 313 -14.96 7.48 -4.65
N VAL A 314 -14.78 7.16 -3.37
CA VAL A 314 -15.90 7.01 -2.43
C VAL A 314 -16.52 8.36 -2.10
N ILE A 315 -15.71 9.38 -1.84
CA ILE A 315 -16.21 10.72 -1.49
C ILE A 315 -16.78 11.43 -2.72
N GLY A 316 -16.16 11.28 -3.88
CA GLY A 316 -16.57 11.94 -5.12
C GLY A 316 -16.51 13.46 -5.00
N THR A 317 -17.61 14.12 -5.29
CA THR A 317 -17.80 15.58 -5.10
C THR A 317 -18.46 15.93 -3.77
N GLY A 318 -18.73 14.93 -2.92
CA GLY A 318 -19.37 15.09 -1.61
C GLY A 318 -18.36 15.47 -0.52
N THR A 319 -18.69 15.04 0.69
CA THR A 319 -17.82 15.19 1.86
C THR A 319 -17.58 13.83 2.52
N PRO A 320 -16.57 13.67 3.40
CA PRO A 320 -16.37 12.41 4.12
C PRO A 320 -17.59 11.89 4.87
N SER A 321 -18.43 12.79 5.39
CA SER A 321 -19.67 12.45 6.11
C SER A 321 -20.92 12.32 5.21
N ALA A 322 -20.84 12.79 3.96
CA ALA A 322 -21.90 12.71 2.97
C ALA A 322 -21.28 12.44 1.58
N PRO A 323 -20.65 11.26 1.39
CA PRO A 323 -20.03 10.90 0.13
C PRO A 323 -21.09 10.65 -0.94
N ASN A 324 -20.74 10.93 -2.20
CA ASN A 324 -21.59 10.72 -3.36
C ASN A 324 -20.84 10.11 -4.54
N GLY A 325 -19.70 9.51 -4.23
CA GLY A 325 -18.85 8.92 -5.24
C GLY A 325 -19.29 7.52 -5.67
N ILE A 326 -18.46 6.88 -6.48
CA ILE A 326 -18.68 5.54 -7.00
C ILE A 326 -17.33 4.85 -7.23
N VAL A 327 -17.23 3.58 -6.84
CA VAL A 327 -16.10 2.70 -7.14
C VAL A 327 -16.51 1.81 -8.31
N GLN A 328 -15.76 1.84 -9.40
CA GLN A 328 -16.09 1.19 -10.68
C GLN A 328 -15.02 0.19 -11.13
N HIS A 329 -14.51 -0.58 -10.17
CA HIS A 329 -13.53 -1.64 -10.39
C HIS A 329 -13.67 -2.72 -9.30
N PRO A 330 -13.19 -3.96 -9.53
CA PRO A 330 -13.09 -4.96 -8.47
C PRO A 330 -12.07 -4.50 -7.43
N ILE A 331 -12.37 -4.75 -6.15
CA ILE A 331 -11.49 -4.34 -5.06
C ILE A 331 -10.50 -5.46 -4.77
N ARG A 332 -9.20 -5.12 -4.73
CA ARG A 332 -8.12 -6.02 -4.32
C ARG A 332 -8.40 -6.61 -2.94
N PHE A 333 -8.32 -7.94 -2.80
CA PHE A 333 -8.42 -8.60 -1.49
C PHE A 333 -7.41 -9.74 -1.34
N THR A 334 -7.24 -10.21 -0.09
CA THR A 334 -6.27 -11.23 0.28
C THR A 334 -6.93 -12.47 0.90
N LEU A 335 -6.30 -13.62 0.70
CA LEU A 335 -6.50 -14.84 1.47
C LEU A 335 -5.18 -15.27 2.12
N ASN A 336 -5.26 -15.98 3.25
CA ASN A 336 -4.06 -16.45 3.95
C ASN A 336 -3.17 -17.35 3.08
N ASN A 337 -3.77 -18.02 2.08
CA ASN A 337 -3.02 -18.81 1.11
C ASN A 337 -3.72 -18.80 -0.25
N MET A 338 -2.97 -18.45 -1.30
CA MET A 338 -3.38 -18.61 -2.69
C MET A 338 -2.91 -19.94 -3.25
N LEU A 339 -3.60 -20.42 -4.28
CA LEU A 339 -3.16 -21.56 -5.08
C LEU A 339 -1.91 -21.22 -5.90
N ASN A 340 -1.12 -22.22 -6.19
CA ASN A 340 -0.05 -22.14 -7.20
C ASN A 340 -0.61 -22.14 -8.65
N TYR A 341 -1.77 -21.53 -8.83
CA TYR A 341 -2.50 -21.37 -10.07
C TYR A 341 -3.11 -19.98 -10.14
N TRP A 342 -3.32 -19.49 -11.35
CA TRP A 342 -4.03 -18.24 -11.59
C TRP A 342 -5.09 -18.41 -12.68
N VAL A 343 -6.07 -17.54 -12.64
CA VAL A 343 -7.09 -17.40 -13.68
C VAL A 343 -7.01 -15.98 -14.26
N TRP A 344 -7.42 -15.82 -15.51
CA TRP A 344 -7.54 -14.49 -16.10
C TRP A 344 -8.48 -13.60 -15.26
N PRO A 345 -8.10 -12.32 -15.00
CA PRO A 345 -7.04 -11.54 -15.62
C PRO A 345 -5.65 -11.57 -14.92
N ALA A 346 -5.45 -12.37 -13.90
CA ALA A 346 -4.12 -12.53 -13.32
C ALA A 346 -3.13 -13.13 -14.34
N THR A 347 -1.86 -12.80 -14.19
CA THR A 347 -0.79 -13.28 -15.07
C THR A 347 0.25 -14.12 -14.34
N SER A 348 0.12 -14.25 -13.02
CA SER A 348 1.08 -14.93 -12.17
C SER A 348 0.43 -15.37 -10.85
N THR A 349 1.20 -16.04 -10.01
CA THR A 349 0.85 -16.29 -8.61
C THR A 349 2.11 -16.43 -7.76
N ALA A 350 2.08 -15.91 -6.53
CA ALA A 350 3.02 -16.23 -5.46
C ALA A 350 2.41 -17.23 -4.46
N GLY A 351 1.32 -17.90 -4.83
CA GLY A 351 0.66 -18.92 -4.01
C GLY A 351 1.50 -20.18 -3.88
N VAL A 352 1.38 -20.83 -2.73
CA VAL A 352 2.05 -22.10 -2.40
C VAL A 352 1.05 -23.24 -2.22
N GLY A 353 -0.26 -22.94 -2.22
CA GLY A 353 -1.33 -23.90 -2.12
C GLY A 353 -1.38 -24.81 -3.33
N SER A 354 -1.53 -26.10 -3.14
CA SER A 354 -1.63 -27.10 -4.21
C SER A 354 -2.99 -27.77 -4.24
N CYS A 355 -3.41 -28.14 -5.45
CA CYS A 355 -4.54 -29.05 -5.63
C CYS A 355 -4.05 -30.49 -5.69
N VAL A 356 -4.93 -31.45 -5.49
CA VAL A 356 -4.63 -32.85 -5.71
C VAL A 356 -5.41 -33.37 -6.93
N ASP A 357 -4.83 -34.31 -7.67
CA ASP A 357 -5.51 -35.02 -8.76
C ASP A 357 -6.54 -36.03 -8.21
N SER A 358 -7.26 -36.69 -9.09
CA SER A 358 -8.21 -37.74 -8.72
C SER A 358 -7.61 -38.91 -7.94
N ASN A 359 -6.29 -39.03 -7.90
CA ASN A 359 -5.55 -40.09 -7.18
C ASN A 359 -4.94 -39.56 -5.86
N GLY A 360 -5.25 -38.30 -5.49
CA GLY A 360 -4.71 -37.68 -4.28
C GLY A 360 -3.25 -37.19 -4.40
N LYS A 361 -2.66 -37.20 -5.60
CA LYS A 361 -1.30 -36.69 -5.83
C LYS A 361 -1.34 -35.17 -5.97
N SER A 362 -0.48 -34.50 -5.21
CA SER A 362 -0.31 -33.04 -5.30
C SER A 362 0.11 -32.62 -6.72
N ILE A 363 -0.64 -31.70 -7.28
CA ILE A 363 -0.32 -31.05 -8.56
C ILE A 363 0.46 -29.77 -8.22
N ALA A 364 1.76 -29.84 -8.31
CA ALA A 364 2.67 -28.76 -7.93
C ALA A 364 3.09 -27.90 -9.13
N VAL A 365 2.27 -27.81 -10.16
CA VAL A 365 2.63 -27.07 -11.39
C VAL A 365 2.04 -25.66 -11.33
N ARG A 366 2.90 -24.68 -11.31
CA ARG A 366 2.53 -23.26 -11.47
C ARG A 366 2.04 -23.05 -12.92
N GLN A 367 0.75 -22.72 -13.09
CA GLN A 367 0.18 -22.55 -14.42
C GLN A 367 -1.13 -21.76 -14.42
N LEU A 368 -1.43 -21.14 -15.55
CA LEU A 368 -2.75 -20.61 -15.86
C LEU A 368 -3.77 -21.77 -15.93
N LEU A 369 -4.84 -21.69 -15.16
CA LEU A 369 -5.94 -22.64 -15.24
C LEU A 369 -6.76 -22.37 -16.51
N SER A 370 -6.89 -23.40 -17.34
CA SER A 370 -7.93 -23.39 -18.37
C SER A 370 -9.20 -24.02 -17.79
N GLN A 371 -10.36 -23.46 -18.10
CA GLN A 371 -11.64 -24.02 -17.68
C GLN A 371 -11.91 -25.44 -18.24
N SER A 372 -11.17 -25.85 -19.25
CA SER A 372 -11.31 -27.17 -19.87
C SER A 372 -10.69 -28.32 -19.05
N ASN A 373 -9.85 -28.01 -18.05
CA ASN A 373 -9.24 -29.03 -17.19
C ASN A 373 -8.93 -28.50 -15.78
N PRO A 374 -9.95 -28.11 -14.99
CA PRO A 374 -9.74 -27.63 -13.63
C PRO A 374 -9.17 -28.77 -12.77
N PRO A 375 -8.21 -28.50 -11.86
CA PRO A 375 -7.77 -29.49 -10.90
C PRO A 375 -8.90 -29.86 -9.95
N ALA A 376 -9.04 -31.15 -9.63
CA ALA A 376 -9.99 -31.61 -8.64
C ALA A 376 -9.42 -31.40 -7.22
N ASN A 377 -10.28 -31.10 -6.21
CA ASN A 377 -9.93 -31.02 -4.79
C ASN A 377 -8.90 -29.93 -4.43
N CYS A 378 -9.23 -28.67 -4.67
CA CYS A 378 -8.51 -27.50 -4.17
C CYS A 378 -9.24 -26.95 -2.94
N SER A 379 -9.04 -27.52 -1.77
CA SER A 379 -9.90 -27.25 -0.60
C SER A 379 -9.40 -26.17 0.36
N THR A 380 -8.17 -25.67 0.18
CA THR A 380 -7.52 -24.80 1.17
C THR A 380 -7.05 -23.46 0.65
N SER A 381 -7.18 -23.17 -0.64
CA SER A 381 -6.65 -21.97 -1.26
C SER A 381 -7.47 -21.57 -2.49
N GLY A 382 -7.55 -20.27 -2.81
CA GLY A 382 -8.21 -19.75 -4.01
C GLY A 382 -7.20 -19.46 -5.13
N PRO A 383 -7.58 -19.54 -6.41
CA PRO A 383 -6.70 -19.17 -7.52
C PRO A 383 -6.50 -17.66 -7.58
N ALA A 384 -5.26 -17.22 -7.85
CA ALA A 384 -4.97 -15.81 -8.07
C ALA A 384 -5.81 -15.26 -9.25
N GLY A 385 -6.35 -14.06 -9.15
CA GLY A 385 -7.17 -13.43 -10.17
C GLY A 385 -8.65 -13.81 -10.17
N GLU A 386 -9.09 -14.73 -9.31
CA GLU A 386 -10.51 -15.03 -9.18
C GLU A 386 -11.29 -13.82 -8.68
N ILE A 387 -12.40 -13.51 -9.35
CA ILE A 387 -13.30 -12.43 -8.97
C ILE A 387 -14.49 -13.03 -8.21
N TYR A 388 -14.77 -12.49 -7.03
CA TYR A 388 -15.90 -12.85 -6.21
C TYR A 388 -16.83 -11.65 -6.06
N ARG A 389 -18.14 -11.82 -6.30
CA ARG A 389 -19.12 -10.76 -6.03
C ARG A 389 -19.92 -11.06 -4.78
N LEU A 390 -20.35 -10.01 -4.07
CA LEU A 390 -21.32 -10.13 -3.00
C LEU A 390 -22.65 -10.64 -3.57
N LYS A 391 -23.16 -11.78 -3.06
CA LYS A 391 -24.39 -12.42 -3.54
C LYS A 391 -25.58 -11.48 -3.47
N SER A 392 -26.44 -11.49 -4.48
CA SER A 392 -27.67 -10.68 -4.49
C SER A 392 -28.69 -11.09 -3.41
N SER A 393 -28.60 -12.33 -2.91
CA SER A 393 -29.44 -12.84 -1.82
C SER A 393 -29.03 -12.34 -0.43
N ILE A 394 -27.83 -11.79 -0.27
CA ILE A 394 -27.34 -11.24 1.01
C ILE A 394 -27.78 -9.79 1.11
N PRO A 395 -28.58 -9.40 2.13
CA PRO A 395 -28.96 -8.01 2.31
C PRO A 395 -27.74 -7.17 2.76
N ASP A 396 -27.81 -5.88 2.52
CA ASP A 396 -26.81 -4.97 3.07
C ASP A 396 -26.86 -5.03 4.60
N PRO A 397 -25.71 -4.98 5.29
CA PRO A 397 -25.67 -4.87 6.73
C PRO A 397 -26.52 -3.69 7.22
N SER A 398 -27.26 -3.86 8.32
CA SER A 398 -28.13 -2.81 8.84
C SER A 398 -27.40 -1.50 9.15
N CYS A 399 -26.11 -1.55 9.45
CA CYS A 399 -25.26 -0.38 9.64
C CYS A 399 -25.02 0.42 8.34
N ALA A 400 -25.16 -0.17 7.16
CA ALA A 400 -24.89 0.52 5.88
C ALA A 400 -25.75 1.78 5.71
N ALA A 401 -26.97 1.80 6.24
CA ALA A 401 -27.84 2.97 6.19
C ALA A 401 -27.29 4.21 6.94
N SER A 402 -26.40 4.00 7.90
CA SER A 402 -25.72 5.06 8.68
C SER A 402 -24.21 5.12 8.44
N SER A 403 -23.69 4.33 7.49
CA SER A 403 -22.28 4.21 7.17
C SER A 403 -22.07 4.46 5.66
N PRO A 404 -22.18 5.73 5.22
CA PRO A 404 -22.30 6.05 3.79
C PRO A 404 -21.05 5.69 2.99
N GLN A 405 -19.83 5.73 3.56
CA GLN A 405 -18.61 5.28 2.86
C GLN A 405 -18.66 3.76 2.62
N ALA A 406 -19.04 2.97 3.64
CA ALA A 406 -19.19 1.53 3.51
C ALA A 406 -20.28 1.14 2.50
N ALA A 407 -21.40 1.87 2.46
CA ALA A 407 -22.49 1.60 1.52
C ALA A 407 -22.04 1.68 0.04
N ILE A 408 -21.20 2.66 -0.29
CA ILE A 408 -20.61 2.80 -1.64
C ILE A 408 -19.69 1.61 -1.95
N ILE A 409 -18.87 1.18 -0.98
CA ILE A 409 -17.96 0.04 -1.15
C ILE A 409 -18.77 -1.27 -1.28
N ILE A 410 -19.83 -1.47 -0.51
CA ILE A 410 -20.73 -2.63 -0.62
C ILE A 410 -21.36 -2.69 -2.02
N THR A 411 -21.77 -1.54 -2.56
CA THR A 411 -22.28 -1.46 -3.94
C THR A 411 -21.24 -1.93 -4.96
N ALA A 412 -19.98 -1.49 -4.81
CA ALA A 412 -18.89 -1.93 -5.67
C ALA A 412 -18.63 -3.46 -5.57
N MET A 413 -18.71 -4.02 -4.36
CA MET A 413 -18.57 -5.48 -4.16
C MET A 413 -19.66 -6.28 -4.89
N ARG A 414 -20.87 -5.71 -5.08
CA ARG A 414 -21.94 -6.34 -5.87
C ARG A 414 -21.70 -6.19 -7.35
N ASP A 415 -21.39 -4.97 -7.78
CA ASP A 415 -21.33 -4.58 -9.17
C ASP A 415 -20.06 -5.03 -9.88
N TYR A 416 -18.92 -4.95 -9.17
CA TYR A 416 -17.59 -5.24 -9.72
C TYR A 416 -16.87 -6.35 -8.96
N GLY A 417 -17.30 -6.66 -7.75
CA GLY A 417 -16.72 -7.73 -6.92
C GLY A 417 -15.43 -7.36 -6.18
N ILE A 418 -14.81 -8.40 -5.63
CA ILE A 418 -13.46 -8.37 -5.05
C ILE A 418 -12.60 -9.34 -5.84
N ILE A 419 -11.32 -9.03 -6.06
CA ILE A 419 -10.39 -9.86 -6.84
C ILE A 419 -9.27 -10.38 -5.96
N LEU A 420 -9.01 -11.70 -5.99
CA LEU A 420 -7.93 -12.30 -5.21
C LEU A 420 -6.57 -11.95 -5.81
N ALA A 421 -5.83 -11.13 -5.12
CA ALA A 421 -4.60 -10.54 -5.62
C ALA A 421 -3.36 -10.95 -4.83
N ASP A 422 -3.51 -11.33 -3.55
CA ASP A 422 -2.32 -11.56 -2.72
C ASP A 422 -2.56 -12.58 -1.58
N ASN A 423 -1.45 -13.09 -1.04
CA ASN A 423 -1.44 -13.78 0.24
C ASN A 423 -1.49 -12.75 1.37
N GLY A 424 -2.29 -13.01 2.39
CA GLY A 424 -2.43 -12.10 3.52
C GLY A 424 -3.52 -12.57 4.46
N LEU A 425 -3.94 -11.70 5.36
CA LEU A 425 -5.04 -12.02 6.26
C LEU A 425 -6.33 -12.21 5.46
N SER A 426 -7.00 -13.35 5.60
CA SER A 426 -8.19 -13.68 4.83
C SER A 426 -9.31 -12.66 5.01
N GLY A 427 -9.90 -12.22 3.89
CA GLY A 427 -10.93 -11.19 3.86
C GLY A 427 -10.39 -9.76 3.88
N GLY A 428 -9.09 -9.56 3.76
CA GLY A 428 -8.47 -8.24 3.75
C GLY A 428 -8.75 -7.48 2.47
N LEU A 429 -9.51 -6.39 2.53
CA LEU A 429 -9.67 -5.43 1.45
C LEU A 429 -8.57 -4.39 1.51
N ILE A 430 -8.00 -4.07 0.36
CA ILE A 430 -6.89 -3.14 0.24
C ILE A 430 -7.35 -1.84 -0.44
N GLY A 431 -6.94 -0.73 0.11
CA GLY A 431 -7.16 0.61 -0.44
C GLY A 431 -6.00 1.54 -0.17
N THR A 432 -6.14 2.79 -0.56
CA THR A 432 -5.13 3.81 -0.27
C THR A 432 -5.31 4.40 1.13
N PRO A 433 -4.23 4.69 1.88
CA PRO A 433 -4.35 5.48 3.10
C PRO A 433 -4.86 6.88 2.76
N ASP A 434 -5.72 7.44 3.62
CA ASP A 434 -6.23 8.81 3.45
C ASP A 434 -6.83 9.30 4.76
N SER A 435 -6.53 10.53 5.16
CA SER A 435 -7.07 11.10 6.39
C SER A 435 -8.57 11.41 6.34
N ARG A 436 -9.21 11.30 5.18
CA ARG A 436 -10.65 11.49 4.97
C ARG A 436 -11.50 10.24 5.23
N TRP A 437 -10.87 9.07 5.43
CA TRP A 437 -11.60 7.87 5.79
C TRP A 437 -12.27 7.99 7.16
N ASN A 438 -13.46 7.44 7.28
CA ASN A 438 -14.19 7.33 8.54
C ASN A 438 -14.18 5.87 9.01
N ASP A 439 -13.31 5.55 9.95
CA ASP A 439 -13.12 4.17 10.43
C ASP A 439 -14.40 3.58 11.04
N ALA A 440 -15.26 4.42 11.67
CA ALA A 440 -16.53 3.97 12.20
C ALA A 440 -17.51 3.55 11.09
N ASP A 441 -17.50 4.24 9.95
CA ASP A 441 -18.24 3.83 8.74
C ASP A 441 -17.68 2.53 8.18
N LEU A 442 -16.36 2.49 7.99
CA LEU A 442 -15.66 1.34 7.40
C LEU A 442 -15.84 0.06 8.23
N ALA A 443 -15.98 0.18 9.56
CA ALA A 443 -16.24 -0.95 10.44
C ALA A 443 -17.54 -1.70 10.11
N CYS A 444 -18.47 -1.08 9.36
CA CYS A 444 -19.69 -1.74 8.90
C CYS A 444 -19.37 -2.90 7.93
N LEU A 445 -18.30 -2.81 7.15
CA LEU A 445 -17.86 -3.86 6.23
C LEU A 445 -17.53 -5.17 6.96
N ASN A 446 -17.10 -5.10 8.22
CA ASN A 446 -16.80 -6.28 9.05
C ASN A 446 -18.02 -7.14 9.37
N LYS A 447 -19.24 -6.71 9.01
CA LYS A 447 -20.45 -7.53 9.15
C LYS A 447 -20.61 -8.55 8.03
N LEU A 448 -19.92 -8.37 6.92
CA LEU A 448 -19.86 -9.35 5.84
C LEU A 448 -18.80 -10.40 6.13
N VAL A 449 -19.09 -11.63 5.71
CA VAL A 449 -18.15 -12.77 5.77
C VAL A 449 -17.87 -13.28 4.36
N LEU A 450 -16.77 -14.00 4.18
CA LEU A 450 -16.41 -14.55 2.87
C LEU A 450 -17.44 -15.54 2.31
N ALA A 451 -18.26 -16.17 3.15
CA ALA A 451 -19.39 -16.99 2.73
C ALA A 451 -20.48 -16.19 1.98
N ASP A 452 -20.52 -14.87 2.15
CA ASP A 452 -21.50 -14.00 1.49
C ASP A 452 -21.16 -13.75 0.01
N PHE A 453 -19.98 -14.17 -0.42
CA PHE A 453 -19.48 -13.98 -1.78
C PHE A 453 -19.58 -15.28 -2.60
N GLU A 454 -19.67 -15.10 -3.91
CA GLU A 454 -19.68 -16.19 -4.89
C GLU A 454 -18.71 -15.88 -6.03
N PRO A 455 -18.00 -16.90 -6.57
CA PRO A 455 -17.07 -16.71 -7.69
C PRO A 455 -17.81 -16.40 -8.97
N VAL A 456 -17.21 -15.60 -9.84
CA VAL A 456 -17.83 -15.14 -11.09
C VAL A 456 -17.10 -15.68 -12.31
N ASN A 457 -17.81 -16.32 -13.21
CA ASN A 457 -17.25 -16.79 -14.46
C ASN A 457 -17.07 -15.65 -15.46
N VAL A 458 -15.86 -15.13 -15.57
CA VAL A 458 -15.48 -14.06 -16.50
C VAL A 458 -14.89 -14.56 -17.81
N SER A 459 -14.78 -15.88 -18.03
CA SER A 459 -14.12 -16.46 -19.22
C SER A 459 -14.76 -16.10 -20.54
N SER A 460 -16.08 -15.92 -20.57
CA SER A 460 -16.81 -15.48 -21.76
C SER A 460 -16.41 -14.07 -22.24
N LEU A 461 -15.87 -13.25 -21.36
CA LEU A 461 -15.41 -11.89 -21.64
C LEU A 461 -13.99 -11.86 -22.22
N MET A 462 -13.18 -12.86 -21.96
CA MET A 462 -11.77 -12.86 -22.33
C MET A 462 -11.59 -12.81 -23.85
N VAL A 463 -10.83 -11.84 -24.34
CA VAL A 463 -10.36 -11.75 -25.74
C VAL A 463 -9.06 -12.52 -25.91
N SER A 464 -8.11 -12.30 -24.97
CA SER A 464 -6.80 -12.97 -24.95
C SER A 464 -6.30 -13.05 -23.49
N VAL A 465 -5.49 -14.03 -23.19
CA VAL A 465 -4.86 -14.18 -21.87
C VAL A 465 -3.86 -13.06 -21.54
N ASP A 466 -3.32 -12.40 -22.57
CA ASP A 466 -2.33 -11.32 -22.45
C ASP A 466 -2.98 -9.92 -22.49
N SER A 467 -4.30 -9.86 -22.44
CA SER A 467 -5.05 -8.61 -22.50
C SER A 467 -6.20 -8.62 -21.51
N GLY A 468 -6.35 -7.52 -20.77
CA GLY A 468 -7.53 -7.26 -19.95
C GLY A 468 -8.76 -6.82 -20.74
N GLN A 469 -8.69 -6.75 -22.09
CA GLN A 469 -9.81 -6.34 -22.91
C GLN A 469 -10.95 -7.36 -22.86
N THR A 470 -12.16 -6.87 -22.64
CA THR A 470 -13.41 -7.65 -22.71
C THR A 470 -14.02 -7.61 -24.11
N LYS A 471 -14.77 -8.67 -24.43
CA LYS A 471 -15.57 -8.78 -25.68
C LYS A 471 -16.72 -7.80 -25.67
#